data_9b07f0513508d2b2c34aec5c0a7ccfe9
#
_entry.id   9b07f0513508d2b2c34aec5c0a7ccfe9
#
_cell.length_a   1.000
_cell.length_b   1.000
_cell.length_c   1.000
_cell.angle_alpha   90.00
_cell.angle_beta   90.00
_cell.angle_gamma   90.00
#
_symmetry.space_group_name_H-M   'P 1'
#
loop_
_entity.id
_entity.type
_entity.pdbx_description
1 polymer ?
#
loop_
_entity_poly.entity_id
_entity_poly.type
_entity_poly.pdbx_seq_one_letter_code
_entity_poly.pdbx_strand_id
1 'polypeptide(L)'
;MRTIIISILCVFFLFTAGCENTDMQLATEAGLDAVRAVTLSEKAVQRMAVSSSAYADSKKRVAPPTSKYARRLKQLVGDHYQEGELTFNYKVYLAREVNAFAMADGTIRVYSGLMDMFTDDELRFVIGHEMGHVALKHIHKKLRMAYASSAVRKAVAATDSTAGEIARSELGGFVQVLMGAQFSQLEEKEADDYSLAFMKKNGYAPPAAVSALKKLAGLRDNKSSLLGELAQQYLSSHPIPAKRAERLQMQLEGKAVSIAEQKEGLWAKAKGAVLFVVNLLVGLLQWLVGLL
;
A
#
# COMPACT_ATOMS: atom_id res chain seq x y z
N MET A 1 -5.05 -15.35 -32.13
CA MET A 1 -3.84 -14.55 -32.41
C MET A 1 -4.09 -13.38 -33.36
N ARG A 2 -4.73 -13.56 -34.54
CA ARG A 2 -5.01 -12.45 -35.48
C ARG A 2 -5.88 -11.33 -34.88
N THR A 3 -6.91 -11.66 -34.12
CA THR A 3 -7.80 -10.67 -33.45
C THR A 3 -7.09 -9.84 -32.38
N ILE A 4 -6.16 -10.42 -31.63
CA ILE A 4 -5.39 -9.67 -30.60
C ILE A 4 -4.41 -8.69 -31.26
N ILE A 5 -3.79 -9.09 -32.37
CA ILE A 5 -2.87 -8.22 -33.14
C ILE A 5 -3.62 -7.06 -33.78
N ILE A 6 -4.83 -7.29 -34.29
CA ILE A 6 -5.68 -6.23 -34.86
C ILE A 6 -6.14 -5.26 -33.76
N SER A 7 -6.50 -5.73 -32.57
CA SER A 7 -6.87 -4.88 -31.44
C SER A 7 -5.69 -4.04 -30.94
N ILE A 8 -4.48 -4.59 -30.90
CA ILE A 8 -3.26 -3.83 -30.54
C ILE A 8 -2.92 -2.80 -31.61
N LEU A 9 -3.07 -3.14 -32.91
CA LEU A 9 -2.88 -2.21 -34.01
C LEU A 9 -3.93 -1.09 -34.03
N CYS A 10 -5.20 -1.38 -33.74
CA CYS A 10 -6.24 -0.35 -33.64
C CYS A 10 -6.00 0.61 -32.45
N VAL A 11 -5.56 0.11 -31.30
CA VAL A 11 -5.16 0.96 -30.18
C VAL A 11 -3.94 1.82 -30.54
N PHE A 12 -2.97 1.29 -31.28
CA PHE A 12 -1.80 2.05 -31.75
C PHE A 12 -2.19 3.15 -32.77
N PHE A 13 -3.16 2.88 -33.64
CA PHE A 13 -3.63 3.85 -34.66
C PHE A 13 -4.46 4.99 -34.06
N LEU A 14 -5.16 4.78 -32.93
CA LEU A 14 -5.89 5.84 -32.22
C LEU A 14 -4.96 6.85 -31.55
N PHE A 15 -3.69 6.48 -31.32
CA PHE A 15 -2.68 7.38 -30.75
C PHE A 15 -1.95 8.24 -31.79
N THR A 16 -2.09 7.98 -33.10
CA THR A 16 -1.38 8.74 -34.15
C THR A 16 -2.14 9.93 -34.71
N ALA A 17 -3.40 10.12 -34.34
CA ALA A 17 -4.27 11.13 -34.92
C ALA A 17 -4.34 12.46 -34.12
N GLY A 18 -3.43 12.70 -33.16
CA GLY A 18 -3.52 13.90 -32.31
C GLY A 18 -2.18 14.45 -31.81
N CYS A 19 -1.08 14.30 -32.55
CA CYS A 19 0.27 14.49 -32.01
C CYS A 19 0.99 15.79 -32.37
N GLU A 20 0.29 16.86 -32.72
CA GLU A 20 0.99 18.09 -33.10
C GLU A 20 1.61 18.83 -31.88
N ASN A 21 1.13 18.57 -30.64
CA ASN A 21 1.62 19.19 -29.40
C ASN A 21 1.84 18.18 -28.25
N THR A 22 2.32 16.99 -28.56
CA THR A 22 2.62 15.98 -27.51
C THR A 22 4.07 16.09 -27.05
N ASP A 23 4.29 16.23 -25.72
CA ASP A 23 5.62 16.11 -25.15
C ASP A 23 6.13 14.66 -25.28
N MET A 24 6.94 14.45 -26.31
CA MET A 24 7.49 13.13 -26.65
C MET A 24 8.39 12.56 -25.55
N GLN A 25 9.06 13.38 -24.75
CA GLN A 25 9.86 12.93 -23.63
C GLN A 25 8.97 12.34 -22.54
N LEU A 26 7.94 13.06 -22.11
CA LEU A 26 6.97 12.58 -21.11
C LEU A 26 6.18 11.36 -21.61
N ALA A 27 5.82 11.31 -22.88
CA ALA A 27 5.14 10.15 -23.47
C ALA A 27 6.05 8.90 -23.45
N THR A 28 7.34 9.05 -23.75
CA THR A 28 8.33 7.97 -23.67
C THR A 28 8.51 7.51 -22.22
N GLU A 29 8.62 8.43 -21.26
CA GLU A 29 8.73 8.11 -19.83
C GLU A 29 7.46 7.42 -19.30
N ALA A 30 6.27 7.82 -19.76
CA ALA A 30 5.02 7.13 -19.43
C ALA A 30 5.03 5.68 -19.91
N GLY A 31 5.52 5.44 -21.13
CA GLY A 31 5.70 4.09 -21.68
C GLY A 31 6.67 3.25 -20.85
N LEU A 32 7.81 3.81 -20.44
CA LEU A 32 8.78 3.14 -19.58
C LEU A 32 8.19 2.80 -18.20
N ASP A 33 7.41 3.70 -17.59
CA ASP A 33 6.76 3.43 -16.31
C ASP A 33 5.66 2.37 -16.43
N ALA A 34 4.94 2.32 -17.54
CA ALA A 34 3.98 1.25 -17.82
C ALA A 34 4.67 -0.12 -17.94
N VAL A 35 5.80 -0.19 -18.65
CA VAL A 35 6.63 -1.40 -18.72
C VAL A 35 7.13 -1.78 -17.32
N ARG A 36 7.66 -0.85 -16.55
CA ARG A 36 8.11 -1.08 -15.17
C ARG A 36 6.99 -1.63 -14.28
N ALA A 37 5.76 -1.09 -14.40
CA ALA A 37 4.61 -1.55 -13.62
C ALA A 37 4.32 -3.04 -13.81
N VAL A 38 4.57 -3.61 -15.00
CA VAL A 38 4.31 -5.02 -15.29
C VAL A 38 5.56 -5.91 -15.16
N THR A 39 6.76 -5.35 -15.33
CA THR A 39 8.02 -6.12 -15.34
C THR A 39 8.83 -5.99 -14.04
N LEU A 40 8.38 -5.17 -13.07
CA LEU A 40 9.09 -4.93 -11.83
C LEU A 40 9.31 -6.22 -11.04
N SER A 41 10.55 -6.69 -11.00
CA SER A 41 10.92 -7.91 -10.29
C SER A 41 11.03 -7.69 -8.78
N GLU A 42 10.84 -8.75 -7.99
CA GLU A 42 11.00 -8.70 -6.54
C GLU A 42 12.39 -8.20 -6.12
N LYS A 43 13.45 -8.67 -6.81
CA LYS A 43 14.83 -8.22 -6.57
C LYS A 43 15.02 -6.72 -6.83
N ALA A 44 14.35 -6.17 -7.85
CA ALA A 44 14.39 -4.72 -8.10
C ALA A 44 13.68 -3.94 -6.99
N VAL A 45 12.51 -4.42 -6.53
CA VAL A 45 11.78 -3.83 -5.42
C VAL A 45 12.59 -3.86 -4.13
N GLN A 46 13.25 -4.97 -3.83
CA GLN A 46 14.13 -5.07 -2.65
C GLN A 46 15.30 -4.09 -2.71
N ARG A 47 15.98 -3.96 -3.86
CA ARG A 47 17.07 -2.95 -4.00
C ARG A 47 16.56 -1.53 -3.82
N MET A 48 15.40 -1.20 -4.36
CA MET A 48 14.77 0.11 -4.16
C MET A 48 14.42 0.34 -2.69
N ALA A 49 13.91 -0.68 -2.01
CA ALA A 49 13.58 -0.62 -0.59
C ALA A 49 14.84 -0.37 0.27
N VAL A 50 15.94 -1.08 0.00
CA VAL A 50 17.25 -0.85 0.70
C VAL A 50 17.71 0.60 0.54
N SER A 51 17.68 1.15 -0.67
CA SER A 51 18.08 2.53 -0.91
C SER A 51 17.14 3.52 -0.21
N SER A 52 15.84 3.24 -0.25
CA SER A 52 14.81 4.10 0.39
C SER A 52 14.89 4.05 1.91
N SER A 53 15.15 2.88 2.50
CA SER A 53 15.32 2.74 3.96
C SER A 53 16.58 3.45 4.46
N ALA A 54 17.69 3.35 3.73
CA ALA A 54 18.92 4.08 4.04
C ALA A 54 18.70 5.61 3.94
N TYR A 55 18.00 6.07 2.92
CA TYR A 55 17.63 7.47 2.77
C TYR A 55 16.74 7.95 3.93
N ALA A 56 15.70 7.18 4.28
CA ALA A 56 14.83 7.51 5.41
C ALA A 56 15.59 7.56 6.74
N ASP A 57 16.48 6.59 6.98
CA ASP A 57 17.37 6.59 8.18
C ASP A 57 18.29 7.82 8.23
N SER A 58 18.75 8.33 7.08
CA SER A 58 19.59 9.53 7.02
C SER A 58 18.82 10.84 7.31
N LYS A 59 17.49 10.84 7.10
CA LYS A 59 16.61 12.01 7.30
C LYS A 59 15.94 12.06 8.66
N LYS A 60 15.94 10.97 9.40
CA LYS A 60 15.30 10.87 10.72
C LYS A 60 16.32 10.55 11.79
N ARG A 61 16.04 10.99 13.02
CA ARG A 61 16.89 10.69 14.18
C ARG A 61 16.63 9.26 14.63
N VAL A 62 17.51 8.33 14.27
CA VAL A 62 17.46 6.94 14.73
C VAL A 62 17.81 6.88 16.21
N ALA A 63 17.05 6.14 17.00
CA ALA A 63 17.29 5.93 18.41
C ALA A 63 18.59 5.11 18.63
N PRO A 64 19.55 5.59 19.43
CA PRO A 64 20.73 4.81 19.75
C PRO A 64 20.33 3.57 20.56
N PRO A 65 21.14 2.48 20.51
CA PRO A 65 20.83 1.23 21.22
C PRO A 65 20.60 1.39 22.74
N THR A 66 21.20 2.43 23.32
CA THR A 66 21.08 2.76 24.75
C THR A 66 19.78 3.50 25.10
N SER A 67 19.01 3.93 24.13
CA SER A 67 17.75 4.64 24.40
C SER A 67 16.68 3.71 24.98
N LYS A 68 15.78 4.27 25.80
CA LYS A 68 14.63 3.51 26.33
C LYS A 68 13.77 2.89 25.20
N TYR A 69 13.61 3.62 24.09
CA TYR A 69 12.80 3.18 22.96
C TYR A 69 13.44 2.02 22.19
N ALA A 70 14.75 2.09 21.92
CA ALA A 70 15.46 1.00 21.26
C ALA A 70 15.47 -0.28 22.10
N ARG A 71 15.67 -0.15 23.43
CA ARG A 71 15.58 -1.28 24.36
C ARG A 71 14.18 -1.88 24.40
N ARG A 72 13.14 -1.03 24.48
CA ARG A 72 11.73 -1.48 24.44
C ARG A 72 11.41 -2.19 23.13
N LEU A 73 11.80 -1.63 21.99
CA LEU A 73 11.58 -2.28 20.68
C LEU A 73 12.28 -3.65 20.64
N LYS A 74 13.53 -3.74 21.10
CA LYS A 74 14.25 -5.01 21.15
C LYS A 74 13.52 -6.08 21.99
N GLN A 75 12.94 -5.68 23.13
CA GLN A 75 12.13 -6.59 23.97
C GLN A 75 10.82 -6.99 23.29
N LEU A 76 10.18 -6.06 22.55
CA LEU A 76 8.93 -6.33 21.84
C LEU A 76 9.11 -7.32 20.71
N VAL A 77 10.17 -7.18 19.93
CA VAL A 77 10.42 -8.03 18.75
C VAL A 77 11.10 -9.35 19.14
N GLY A 78 11.79 -9.42 20.30
CA GLY A 78 12.46 -10.64 20.74
C GLY A 78 13.35 -11.25 19.66
N ASP A 79 13.10 -12.49 19.29
CA ASP A 79 13.83 -13.22 18.26
C ASP A 79 13.16 -13.16 16.88
N HIS A 80 12.13 -12.31 16.69
CA HIS A 80 11.38 -12.20 15.43
C HIS A 80 12.12 -11.37 14.37
N TYR A 81 13.40 -11.70 14.13
CA TYR A 81 14.22 -11.11 13.06
C TYR A 81 14.15 -11.90 11.75
N GLN A 82 13.68 -13.14 11.80
CA GLN A 82 13.50 -14.01 10.64
C GLN A 82 12.15 -14.70 10.67
N GLU A 83 11.48 -14.75 9.54
CA GLU A 83 10.28 -15.55 9.32
C GLU A 83 10.33 -16.16 7.92
N GLY A 84 10.60 -17.48 7.85
CA GLY A 84 10.93 -18.16 6.61
C GLY A 84 12.19 -17.57 5.96
N GLU A 85 12.06 -17.12 4.72
CA GLU A 85 13.16 -16.46 3.98
C GLU A 85 13.26 -14.94 4.25
N LEU A 86 12.32 -14.37 5.02
CA LEU A 86 12.28 -12.95 5.30
C LEU A 86 13.18 -12.61 6.50
N THR A 87 14.00 -11.57 6.32
CA THR A 87 14.79 -10.99 7.40
C THR A 87 14.25 -9.59 7.70
N PHE A 88 13.94 -9.33 8.96
CA PHE A 88 13.43 -8.02 9.40
C PHE A 88 14.51 -7.18 10.07
N ASN A 89 14.50 -5.88 9.80
CA ASN A 89 15.38 -4.90 10.40
C ASN A 89 14.56 -3.80 11.09
N TYR A 90 14.64 -3.79 12.42
CA TYR A 90 13.84 -2.88 13.25
C TYR A 90 14.67 -1.72 13.78
N LYS A 91 14.17 -0.48 13.66
CA LYS A 91 14.72 0.71 14.32
C LYS A 91 13.60 1.62 14.81
N VAL A 92 13.92 2.44 15.80
CA VAL A 92 13.02 3.50 16.26
C VAL A 92 13.48 4.84 15.70
N TYR A 93 12.55 5.64 15.19
CA TYR A 93 12.76 7.06 14.92
C TYR A 93 12.31 7.90 16.11
N LEU A 94 13.22 8.71 16.64
CA LEU A 94 12.92 9.65 17.74
C LEU A 94 12.15 10.85 17.16
N ALA A 95 10.84 10.71 17.10
CA ALA A 95 9.94 11.68 16.49
C ALA A 95 8.55 11.59 17.14
N ARG A 96 7.85 12.73 17.20
CA ARG A 96 6.53 12.84 17.88
C ARG A 96 5.38 12.23 17.08
N GLU A 97 5.57 12.01 15.80
CA GLU A 97 4.57 11.43 14.90
C GLU A 97 4.14 10.05 15.41
N VAL A 98 2.84 9.80 15.35
CA VAL A 98 2.24 8.49 15.63
C VAL A 98 2.28 7.70 14.34
N ASN A 99 3.38 6.98 14.11
CA ASN A 99 3.62 6.31 12.84
C ASN A 99 4.45 5.03 13.00
N ALA A 100 4.26 4.09 12.07
CA ALA A 100 5.13 2.96 11.77
C ALA A 100 5.07 2.71 10.27
N PHE A 101 6.07 2.06 9.71
CA PHE A 101 6.03 1.63 8.32
C PHE A 101 7.00 0.48 8.07
N ALA A 102 6.71 -0.29 7.02
CA ALA A 102 7.59 -1.31 6.51
C ALA A 102 8.03 -1.00 5.07
N MET A 103 9.16 -1.57 4.66
CA MET A 103 9.63 -1.60 3.28
C MET A 103 9.87 -3.04 2.81
N ALA A 104 9.91 -3.23 1.49
CA ALA A 104 9.95 -4.56 0.88
C ALA A 104 11.24 -5.36 1.16
N ASP A 105 12.28 -4.73 1.70
CA ASP A 105 13.52 -5.35 2.16
C ASP A 105 13.44 -5.92 3.59
N GLY A 106 12.27 -5.86 4.22
CA GLY A 106 12.08 -6.26 5.63
C GLY A 106 12.41 -5.15 6.63
N THR A 107 12.73 -3.95 6.18
CA THR A 107 12.87 -2.78 7.05
C THR A 107 11.54 -2.45 7.71
N ILE A 108 11.55 -2.35 9.07
CA ILE A 108 10.42 -1.87 9.87
C ILE A 108 10.90 -0.71 10.74
N ARG A 109 10.19 0.40 10.70
CA ARG A 109 10.48 1.60 11.47
C ARG A 109 9.28 1.96 12.34
N VAL A 110 9.54 2.16 13.63
CA VAL A 110 8.52 2.54 14.61
C VAL A 110 8.88 3.91 15.18
N TYR A 111 7.94 4.81 15.25
CA TYR A 111 8.18 6.15 15.78
C TYR A 111 7.97 6.19 17.29
N SER A 112 8.79 6.98 18.00
CA SER A 112 8.67 7.10 19.45
C SER A 112 7.30 7.63 19.90
N GLY A 113 6.65 8.49 19.10
CA GLY A 113 5.29 8.97 19.40
C GLY A 113 4.24 7.85 19.39
N LEU A 114 4.36 6.89 18.47
CA LEU A 114 3.53 5.68 18.51
C LEU A 114 3.82 4.86 19.76
N MET A 115 5.11 4.68 20.11
CA MET A 115 5.52 3.90 21.28
C MET A 115 5.07 4.52 22.61
N ASP A 116 4.98 5.84 22.70
CA ASP A 116 4.50 6.52 23.90
C ASP A 116 2.98 6.35 24.09
N MET A 117 2.24 6.14 23.01
CA MET A 117 0.79 6.03 23.03
C MET A 117 0.29 4.59 23.26
N PHE A 118 1.05 3.58 22.81
CA PHE A 118 0.61 2.19 22.79
C PHE A 118 1.25 1.36 23.90
N THR A 119 0.48 0.38 24.41
CA THR A 119 1.00 -0.69 25.27
C THR A 119 1.89 -1.64 24.48
N ASP A 120 2.59 -2.55 25.15
CA ASP A 120 3.50 -3.49 24.51
C ASP A 120 2.77 -4.43 23.54
N ASP A 121 1.62 -4.96 23.92
CA ASP A 121 0.86 -5.86 23.06
C ASP A 121 0.17 -5.12 21.89
N GLU A 122 -0.24 -3.87 22.09
CA GLU A 122 -0.72 -3.03 21.01
C GLU A 122 0.39 -2.72 19.99
N LEU A 123 1.63 -2.48 20.48
CA LEU A 123 2.80 -2.30 19.60
C LEU A 123 3.15 -3.60 18.87
N ARG A 124 3.05 -4.76 19.53
CA ARG A 124 3.25 -6.06 18.87
C ARG A 124 2.25 -6.28 17.74
N PHE A 125 0.99 -5.87 17.96
CA PHE A 125 0.01 -5.90 16.89
C PHE A 125 0.42 -5.01 15.71
N VAL A 126 0.81 -3.75 15.95
CA VAL A 126 1.25 -2.84 14.87
C VAL A 126 2.49 -3.39 14.17
N ILE A 127 3.50 -3.87 14.90
CA ILE A 127 4.71 -4.47 14.32
C ILE A 127 4.35 -5.71 13.48
N GLY A 128 3.50 -6.60 13.99
CA GLY A 128 3.02 -7.76 13.25
C GLY A 128 2.22 -7.40 11.99
N HIS A 129 1.48 -6.29 12.03
CA HIS A 129 0.78 -5.74 10.86
C HIS A 129 1.77 -5.27 9.78
N GLU A 130 2.81 -4.53 10.16
CA GLU A 130 3.89 -4.13 9.24
C GLU A 130 4.65 -5.35 8.68
N MET A 131 4.93 -6.37 9.52
CA MET A 131 5.48 -7.65 9.06
C MET A 131 4.56 -8.31 8.02
N GLY A 132 3.25 -8.27 8.22
CA GLY A 132 2.25 -8.79 7.30
C GLY A 132 2.32 -8.10 5.93
N HIS A 133 2.49 -6.79 5.88
CA HIS A 133 2.66 -6.06 4.61
C HIS A 133 3.89 -6.51 3.83
N VAL A 134 4.99 -6.84 4.52
CA VAL A 134 6.21 -7.40 3.89
C VAL A 134 5.96 -8.82 3.42
N ALA A 135 5.50 -9.70 4.32
CA ALA A 135 5.33 -11.13 4.08
C ALA A 135 4.35 -11.43 2.94
N LEU A 136 3.28 -10.65 2.85
CA LEU A 136 2.24 -10.77 1.82
C LEU A 136 2.54 -9.94 0.55
N LYS A 137 3.72 -9.33 0.48
CA LYS A 137 4.22 -8.55 -0.68
C LYS A 137 3.31 -7.36 -1.05
N HIS A 138 2.59 -6.78 -0.08
CA HIS A 138 1.72 -5.65 -0.33
C HIS A 138 2.50 -4.43 -0.82
N ILE A 139 3.74 -4.24 -0.32
CA ILE A 139 4.63 -3.16 -0.74
C ILE A 139 5.03 -3.32 -2.20
N HIS A 140 5.25 -4.55 -2.68
CA HIS A 140 5.51 -4.81 -4.09
C HIS A 140 4.31 -4.42 -4.96
N LYS A 141 3.09 -4.80 -4.57
CA LYS A 141 1.87 -4.38 -5.28
C LYS A 141 1.71 -2.86 -5.30
N LYS A 142 1.93 -2.21 -4.14
CA LYS A 142 1.89 -0.76 -3.97
C LYS A 142 2.85 -0.05 -4.94
N LEU A 143 4.08 -0.55 -5.08
CA LEU A 143 5.07 -0.04 -6.03
C LEU A 143 4.62 -0.18 -7.49
N ARG A 144 4.12 -1.35 -7.86
CA ARG A 144 3.59 -1.58 -9.22
C ARG A 144 2.44 -0.62 -9.54
N MET A 145 1.53 -0.41 -8.61
CA MET A 145 0.43 0.54 -8.76
C MET A 145 0.93 1.99 -8.84
N ALA A 146 1.98 2.34 -8.08
CA ALA A 146 2.60 3.65 -8.16
C ALA A 146 3.21 3.92 -9.54
N TYR A 147 3.92 2.94 -10.13
CA TYR A 147 4.42 3.05 -11.49
C TYR A 147 3.31 3.14 -12.53
N ALA A 148 2.27 2.32 -12.41
CA ALA A 148 1.12 2.39 -13.30
C ALA A 148 0.43 3.78 -13.23
N SER A 149 0.25 4.31 -12.01
CA SER A 149 -0.31 5.65 -11.82
C SER A 149 0.61 6.75 -12.35
N SER A 150 1.93 6.60 -12.23
CA SER A 150 2.91 7.51 -12.81
C SER A 150 2.86 7.49 -14.34
N ALA A 151 2.74 6.30 -14.94
CA ALA A 151 2.59 6.13 -16.37
C ALA A 151 1.35 6.89 -16.90
N VAL A 152 0.20 6.75 -16.23
CA VAL A 152 -1.03 7.47 -16.60
C VAL A 152 -0.84 8.99 -16.45
N ARG A 153 -0.27 9.44 -15.32
CA ARG A 153 -0.04 10.89 -15.10
C ARG A 153 0.90 11.49 -16.14
N LYS A 154 2.01 10.79 -16.47
CA LYS A 154 2.96 11.24 -17.48
C LYS A 154 2.35 11.25 -18.87
N ALA A 155 1.53 10.26 -19.21
CA ALA A 155 0.80 10.24 -20.47
C ALA A 155 -0.16 11.45 -20.60
N VAL A 156 -0.90 11.79 -19.53
CA VAL A 156 -1.74 12.98 -19.48
C VAL A 156 -0.90 14.25 -19.52
N ALA A 157 0.21 14.33 -18.78
CA ALA A 157 1.12 15.47 -18.75
C ALA A 157 1.82 15.74 -20.09
N ALA A 158 1.98 14.70 -20.92
CA ALA A 158 2.52 14.83 -22.27
C ALA A 158 1.56 15.57 -23.22
N THR A 159 0.29 15.69 -22.87
CA THR A 159 -0.70 16.44 -23.67
C THR A 159 -0.66 17.93 -23.36
N ASP A 160 -0.95 18.76 -24.35
CA ASP A 160 -1.06 20.20 -24.18
C ASP A 160 -2.47 20.58 -23.66
N SER A 161 -2.70 20.31 -22.39
CA SER A 161 -3.98 20.53 -21.70
C SER A 161 -3.77 21.02 -20.28
N THR A 162 -4.81 21.63 -19.69
CA THR A 162 -4.81 22.06 -18.27
C THR A 162 -4.53 20.85 -17.32
N ALA A 163 -5.06 19.67 -17.66
CA ALA A 163 -4.76 18.45 -16.91
C ALA A 163 -3.29 18.05 -17.04
N GLY A 164 -2.66 18.28 -18.19
CA GLY A 164 -1.23 18.07 -18.43
C GLY A 164 -0.36 19.00 -17.57
N GLU A 165 -0.71 20.27 -17.42
CA GLU A 165 0.01 21.21 -16.55
C GLU A 165 -0.02 20.78 -15.08
N ILE A 166 -1.19 20.38 -14.57
CA ILE A 166 -1.35 19.86 -13.21
C ILE A 166 -0.51 18.60 -13.00
N ALA A 167 -0.56 17.66 -13.96
CA ALA A 167 0.19 16.40 -13.87
C ALA A 167 1.71 16.63 -13.86
N ARG A 168 2.24 17.62 -14.60
CA ARG A 168 3.67 17.99 -14.60
C ARG A 168 4.15 18.46 -13.23
N SER A 169 3.32 19.24 -12.50
CA SER A 169 3.68 19.78 -11.18
C SER A 169 3.83 18.69 -10.11
N GLU A 170 3.19 17.55 -10.29
CA GLU A 170 3.17 16.44 -9.33
C GLU A 170 4.26 15.37 -9.52
N LEU A 171 5.07 15.47 -10.59
CA LEU A 171 6.11 14.48 -10.90
C LEU A 171 7.30 14.47 -9.91
N GLY A 172 7.33 15.41 -8.97
CA GLY A 172 8.44 15.63 -8.05
C GLY A 172 8.42 14.82 -6.76
N GLY A 173 8.08 13.55 -6.72
CA GLY A 173 8.11 12.87 -5.43
C GLY A 173 7.79 11.38 -5.42
N PHE A 174 8.58 10.56 -6.13
CA PHE A 174 8.39 9.11 -6.12
C PHE A 174 8.43 8.51 -4.69
N VAL A 175 9.31 9.02 -3.83
CA VAL A 175 9.37 8.63 -2.41
C VAL A 175 8.09 9.03 -1.66
N GLN A 176 7.53 10.21 -1.95
CA GLN A 176 6.24 10.63 -1.39
C GLN A 176 5.09 9.74 -1.86
N VAL A 177 5.12 9.27 -3.11
CA VAL A 177 4.12 8.33 -3.63
C VAL A 177 4.17 7.00 -2.90
N LEU A 178 5.36 6.48 -2.59
CA LEU A 178 5.52 5.25 -1.82
C LEU A 178 5.02 5.40 -0.37
N MET A 179 5.36 6.51 0.27
CA MET A 179 4.95 6.80 1.65
C MET A 179 3.47 7.24 1.74
N GLY A 180 2.93 7.86 0.70
CA GLY A 180 1.56 8.39 0.65
C GLY A 180 0.52 7.46 0.02
N ALA A 181 0.94 6.41 -0.69
CA ALA A 181 -0.01 5.50 -1.30
C ALA A 181 -0.71 4.64 -0.24
N GLN A 182 -2.03 4.63 -0.30
CA GLN A 182 -2.90 3.90 0.60
C GLN A 182 -2.88 2.40 0.27
N PHE A 183 -2.87 1.54 1.30
CA PHE A 183 -3.17 0.13 1.11
C PHE A 183 -4.66 -0.07 0.85
N SER A 184 -5.00 -1.09 0.06
CA SER A 184 -6.40 -1.47 -0.15
C SER A 184 -7.00 -2.06 1.12
N GLN A 185 -8.32 -2.00 1.25
CA GLN A 185 -9.01 -2.60 2.40
C GLN A 185 -8.74 -4.10 2.53
N LEU A 186 -8.49 -4.80 1.41
CA LEU A 186 -8.15 -6.22 1.43
C LEU A 186 -6.73 -6.42 1.99
N GLU A 187 -5.75 -5.64 1.55
CA GLU A 187 -4.38 -5.70 2.06
C GLU A 187 -4.30 -5.36 3.55
N GLU A 188 -5.10 -4.39 4.01
CA GLU A 188 -5.22 -4.08 5.44
C GLU A 188 -5.79 -5.25 6.24
N LYS A 189 -6.83 -5.92 5.72
CA LYS A 189 -7.40 -7.11 6.35
C LYS A 189 -6.41 -8.27 6.40
N GLU A 190 -5.69 -8.52 5.31
CA GLU A 190 -4.68 -9.56 5.22
C GLU A 190 -3.52 -9.29 6.21
N ALA A 191 -3.08 -8.04 6.35
CA ALA A 191 -2.05 -7.65 7.32
C ALA A 191 -2.54 -7.76 8.77
N ASP A 192 -3.79 -7.38 9.05
CA ASP A 192 -4.41 -7.57 10.37
C ASP A 192 -4.50 -9.04 10.77
N ASP A 193 -4.93 -9.90 9.84
CA ASP A 193 -5.06 -11.34 10.10
C ASP A 193 -3.70 -12.01 10.30
N TYR A 194 -2.68 -11.58 9.53
CA TYR A 194 -1.30 -11.99 9.74
C TYR A 194 -0.83 -11.60 11.15
N SER A 195 -1.05 -10.34 11.55
CA SER A 195 -0.69 -9.85 12.85
C SER A 195 -1.41 -10.58 13.98
N LEU A 196 -2.72 -10.84 13.84
CA LEU A 196 -3.49 -11.58 14.83
C LEU A 196 -3.00 -13.03 14.97
N ALA A 197 -2.65 -13.68 13.86
CA ALA A 197 -2.04 -15.03 13.86
C ALA A 197 -0.66 -15.01 14.53
N PHE A 198 0.17 -14.00 14.24
CA PHE A 198 1.46 -13.78 14.89
C PHE A 198 1.31 -13.62 16.40
N MET A 199 0.36 -12.78 16.86
CA MET A 199 0.10 -12.60 18.29
C MET A 199 -0.32 -13.91 18.97
N LYS A 200 -1.26 -14.67 18.38
CA LYS A 200 -1.73 -15.95 18.91
C LYS A 200 -0.61 -16.99 18.99
N LYS A 201 0.19 -17.12 17.93
CA LYS A 201 1.32 -18.06 17.84
C LYS A 201 2.37 -17.82 18.94
N ASN A 202 2.57 -16.56 19.32
CA ASN A 202 3.62 -16.17 20.27
C ASN A 202 3.09 -15.88 21.67
N GLY A 203 1.81 -16.19 21.97
CA GLY A 203 1.23 -16.04 23.30
C GLY A 203 1.00 -14.58 23.73
N TYR A 204 0.96 -13.65 22.81
CA TYR A 204 0.61 -12.25 23.07
C TYR A 204 -0.91 -12.08 23.16
N ALA A 205 -1.39 -11.00 23.77
CA ALA A 205 -2.80 -10.79 24.02
C ALA A 205 -3.57 -10.34 22.75
N PRO A 206 -4.36 -11.21 22.06
CA PRO A 206 -5.05 -10.84 20.83
C PRO A 206 -6.04 -9.67 20.97
N PRO A 207 -6.70 -9.43 22.13
CA PRO A 207 -7.59 -8.27 22.29
C PRO A 207 -6.88 -6.92 22.15
N ALA A 208 -5.55 -6.86 22.33
CA ALA A 208 -4.78 -5.64 22.12
C ALA A 208 -4.80 -5.16 20.64
N ALA A 209 -5.03 -6.05 19.68
CA ALA A 209 -5.23 -5.69 18.29
C ALA A 209 -6.46 -4.77 18.11
N VAL A 210 -7.56 -5.13 18.76
CA VAL A 210 -8.79 -4.32 18.75
C VAL A 210 -8.59 -3.00 19.46
N SER A 211 -7.89 -3.02 20.61
CA SER A 211 -7.57 -1.80 21.37
C SER A 211 -6.71 -0.84 20.55
N ALA A 212 -5.66 -1.33 19.89
CA ALA A 212 -4.80 -0.53 19.02
C ALA A 212 -5.60 0.16 17.90
N LEU A 213 -6.44 -0.60 17.19
CA LEU A 213 -7.27 -0.06 16.12
C LEU A 213 -8.33 0.94 16.62
N LYS A 214 -8.92 0.74 17.81
CA LYS A 214 -9.83 1.69 18.43
C LYS A 214 -9.12 3.01 18.78
N LYS A 215 -7.89 2.96 19.29
CA LYS A 215 -7.08 4.16 19.54
C LYS A 215 -6.81 4.93 18.23
N LEU A 216 -6.42 4.23 17.17
CA LEU A 216 -6.21 4.83 15.85
C LEU A 216 -7.50 5.43 15.26
N ALA A 217 -8.64 4.77 15.47
CA ALA A 217 -9.94 5.31 15.06
C ALA A 217 -10.26 6.62 15.77
N GLY A 218 -10.05 6.68 17.09
CA GLY A 218 -10.26 7.91 17.87
C GLY A 218 -9.37 9.07 17.41
N LEU A 219 -8.13 8.81 16.94
CA LEU A 219 -7.27 9.83 16.35
C LEU A 219 -7.80 10.31 14.99
N ARG A 220 -8.38 9.41 14.20
CA ARG A 220 -8.98 9.74 12.91
C ARG A 220 -10.23 10.61 13.07
N ASP A 221 -11.06 10.30 14.06
CA ASP A 221 -12.27 11.06 14.36
C ASP A 221 -11.95 12.45 14.89
N ASN A 222 -10.83 12.60 15.59
CA ASN A 222 -10.33 13.87 16.15
C ASN A 222 -9.07 14.36 15.42
N LYS A 223 -9.08 14.34 14.09
CA LYS A 223 -7.95 14.68 13.23
C LYS A 223 -7.41 16.12 13.38
N SER A 224 -8.23 17.04 13.89
CA SER A 224 -7.83 18.42 14.19
C SER A 224 -7.12 18.58 15.55
N SER A 225 -7.06 17.53 16.37
CA SER A 225 -6.22 17.52 17.56
C SER A 225 -4.76 17.35 17.20
N LEU A 226 -3.86 17.83 18.07
CA LEU A 226 -2.40 17.65 17.87
C LEU A 226 -2.02 16.19 17.62
N LEU A 227 -2.60 15.23 18.35
CA LEU A 227 -2.32 13.81 18.16
C LEU A 227 -2.91 13.29 16.83
N GLY A 228 -4.09 13.77 16.43
CA GLY A 228 -4.70 13.44 15.14
C GLY A 228 -3.85 13.91 13.96
N GLU A 229 -3.31 15.13 14.04
CA GLU A 229 -2.37 15.67 13.05
C GLU A 229 -1.08 14.83 12.99
N LEU A 230 -0.50 14.47 14.14
CA LEU A 230 0.69 13.64 14.22
C LEU A 230 0.48 12.19 13.70
N ALA A 231 -0.76 11.70 13.70
CA ALA A 231 -1.12 10.38 13.18
C ALA A 231 -1.57 10.39 11.71
N GLN A 232 -1.71 11.55 11.08
CA GLN A 232 -2.32 11.68 9.76
C GLN A 232 -1.61 10.84 8.70
N GLN A 233 -0.28 10.77 8.73
CA GLN A 233 0.50 10.00 7.76
C GLN A 233 0.17 8.50 7.87
N TYR A 234 0.16 7.94 9.09
CA TYR A 234 -0.20 6.55 9.33
C TYR A 234 -1.65 6.26 8.92
N LEU A 235 -2.58 7.12 9.33
CA LEU A 235 -4.00 6.97 9.05
C LEU A 235 -4.36 7.14 7.58
N SER A 236 -3.54 7.85 6.81
CA SER A 236 -3.73 7.97 5.36
C SER A 236 -3.24 6.75 4.60
N SER A 237 -2.16 6.11 5.04
CA SER A 237 -1.65 4.86 4.44
C SER A 237 -2.42 3.62 4.89
N HIS A 238 -2.99 3.63 6.14
CA HIS A 238 -3.74 2.53 6.76
C HIS A 238 -5.18 2.94 7.05
N PRO A 239 -6.11 2.80 6.08
CA PRO A 239 -7.45 3.35 6.19
C PRO A 239 -8.38 2.56 7.11
N ILE A 240 -9.44 3.23 7.54
CA ILE A 240 -10.66 2.70 8.17
C ILE A 240 -10.38 1.86 9.43
N PRO A 241 -9.61 2.37 10.42
CA PRO A 241 -9.28 1.58 11.61
C PRO A 241 -10.52 1.16 12.43
N ALA A 242 -11.60 1.95 12.45
CA ALA A 242 -12.83 1.59 13.15
C ALA A 242 -13.47 0.30 12.63
N LYS A 243 -13.63 0.16 11.30
CA LYS A 243 -14.19 -1.06 10.69
C LYS A 243 -13.27 -2.26 10.86
N ARG A 244 -11.96 -2.03 10.85
CA ARG A 244 -10.97 -3.08 11.11
C ARG A 244 -11.05 -3.57 12.54
N ALA A 245 -11.20 -2.65 13.52
CA ALA A 245 -11.41 -2.99 14.93
C ALA A 245 -12.67 -3.84 15.13
N GLU A 246 -13.78 -3.45 14.52
CA GLU A 246 -15.04 -4.19 14.57
C GLU A 246 -14.90 -5.60 13.99
N ARG A 247 -14.25 -5.73 12.83
CA ARG A 247 -13.98 -7.02 12.19
C ARG A 247 -13.14 -7.95 13.10
N LEU A 248 -12.04 -7.44 13.65
CA LEU A 248 -11.19 -8.24 14.55
C LEU A 248 -11.92 -8.61 15.85
N GLN A 249 -12.77 -7.72 16.37
CA GLN A 249 -13.60 -8.02 17.52
C GLN A 249 -14.53 -9.21 17.23
N MET A 250 -15.25 -9.19 16.11
CA MET A 250 -16.12 -10.29 15.70
C MET A 250 -15.34 -11.59 15.48
N GLN A 251 -14.14 -11.52 14.90
CA GLN A 251 -13.27 -12.68 14.69
C GLN A 251 -12.79 -13.30 16.01
N LEU A 252 -12.47 -12.48 17.01
CA LEU A 252 -12.10 -12.96 18.35
C LEU A 252 -13.28 -13.60 19.08
N GLU A 253 -14.50 -13.15 18.83
CA GLU A 253 -15.74 -13.71 19.37
C GLU A 253 -16.24 -14.95 18.59
N GLY A 254 -15.51 -15.39 17.56
CA GLY A 254 -15.90 -16.53 16.72
C GLY A 254 -17.09 -16.24 15.77
N LYS A 255 -17.42 -14.96 15.55
CA LYS A 255 -18.56 -14.53 14.74
C LYS A 255 -18.17 -14.08 13.33
N ALA A 256 -16.88 -13.96 13.02
CA ALA A 256 -16.42 -13.43 11.74
C ALA A 256 -16.41 -14.49 10.65
N VAL A 257 -16.89 -14.12 9.46
CA VAL A 257 -16.73 -14.89 8.23
C VAL A 257 -15.27 -14.85 7.80
N SER A 258 -14.70 -16.00 7.42
CA SER A 258 -13.30 -16.08 6.99
C SER A 258 -13.02 -15.24 5.74
N ILE A 259 -11.77 -14.77 5.58
CA ILE A 259 -11.35 -14.05 4.36
C ILE A 259 -11.54 -14.91 3.10
N ALA A 260 -11.42 -16.23 3.20
CA ALA A 260 -11.65 -17.15 2.09
C ALA A 260 -13.07 -17.03 1.52
N GLU A 261 -14.08 -17.03 2.39
CA GLU A 261 -15.47 -16.86 2.00
C GLU A 261 -15.77 -15.46 1.44
N GLN A 262 -15.10 -14.42 2.00
CA GLN A 262 -15.20 -13.05 1.45
C GLN A 262 -14.54 -12.93 0.07
N LYS A 263 -13.39 -13.60 -0.16
CA LYS A 263 -12.71 -13.64 -1.47
C LYS A 263 -13.58 -14.29 -2.53
N GLU A 264 -14.23 -15.42 -2.23
CA GLU A 264 -15.14 -16.08 -3.17
C GLU A 264 -16.33 -15.18 -3.56
N GLY A 265 -16.93 -14.50 -2.58
CA GLY A 265 -18.02 -13.54 -2.84
C GLY A 265 -17.56 -12.32 -3.66
N LEU A 266 -16.33 -11.82 -3.44
CA LEU A 266 -15.76 -10.72 -4.21
C LEU A 266 -15.41 -11.13 -5.64
N TRP A 267 -14.84 -12.34 -5.83
CA TRP A 267 -14.56 -12.91 -7.14
C TRP A 267 -15.82 -13.15 -7.96
N ALA A 268 -16.91 -13.61 -7.32
CA ALA A 268 -18.21 -13.78 -7.98
C ALA A 268 -18.75 -12.43 -8.47
N LYS A 269 -18.68 -11.38 -7.64
CA LYS A 269 -19.08 -10.01 -8.02
C LYS A 269 -18.20 -9.43 -9.12
N ALA A 270 -16.87 -9.61 -9.03
CA ALA A 270 -15.93 -9.12 -10.04
C ALA A 270 -16.15 -9.82 -11.40
N LYS A 271 -16.36 -11.13 -11.41
CA LYS A 271 -16.72 -11.87 -12.63
C LYS A 271 -18.02 -11.35 -13.25
N GLY A 272 -19.03 -11.05 -12.43
CA GLY A 272 -20.30 -10.47 -12.91
C GLY A 272 -20.11 -9.09 -13.55
N ALA A 273 -19.31 -8.22 -12.92
CA ALA A 273 -19.00 -6.89 -13.45
C ALA A 273 -18.21 -6.95 -14.76
N VAL A 274 -17.19 -7.82 -14.84
CA VAL A 274 -16.41 -8.03 -16.08
C VAL A 274 -17.31 -8.57 -17.19
N LEU A 275 -18.16 -9.55 -16.91
CA LEU A 275 -19.10 -10.10 -17.88
C LEU A 275 -20.10 -9.05 -18.37
N PHE A 276 -20.59 -8.19 -17.48
CA PHE A 276 -21.46 -7.07 -17.84
C PHE A 276 -20.78 -6.10 -18.80
N VAL A 277 -19.52 -5.67 -18.50
CA VAL A 277 -18.75 -4.78 -19.37
C VAL A 277 -18.46 -5.43 -20.73
N VAL A 278 -18.09 -6.71 -20.76
CA VAL A 278 -17.83 -7.45 -22.01
C VAL A 278 -19.11 -7.52 -22.84
N ASN A 279 -20.27 -7.83 -22.25
CA ASN A 279 -21.53 -7.87 -22.96
C ASN A 279 -21.97 -6.50 -23.50
N LEU A 280 -21.71 -5.43 -22.73
CA LEU A 280 -21.95 -4.05 -23.18
C LEU A 280 -21.10 -3.70 -24.40
N LEU A 281 -19.81 -4.05 -24.37
CA LEU A 281 -18.88 -3.80 -25.49
C LEU A 281 -19.25 -4.63 -26.73
N VAL A 282 -19.65 -5.88 -26.55
CA VAL A 282 -20.12 -6.74 -27.63
C VAL A 282 -21.41 -6.19 -28.26
N GLY A 283 -22.36 -5.73 -27.43
CA GLY A 283 -23.57 -5.08 -27.89
C GLY A 283 -23.32 -3.79 -28.69
N LEU A 284 -22.40 -2.96 -28.23
CA LEU A 284 -21.95 -1.74 -28.91
C LEU A 284 -21.30 -2.06 -30.26
N LEU A 285 -20.44 -3.08 -30.32
CA LEU A 285 -19.80 -3.54 -31.55
C LEU A 285 -20.83 -4.09 -32.56
N GLN A 286 -21.78 -4.87 -32.10
CA GLN A 286 -22.88 -5.41 -32.96
C GLN A 286 -23.77 -4.30 -33.52
N TRP A 287 -24.06 -3.26 -32.68
CA TRP A 287 -24.82 -2.09 -33.12
C TRP A 287 -24.04 -1.26 -34.17
N LEU A 288 -22.74 -1.05 -33.99
CA LEU A 288 -21.86 -0.37 -34.94
C LEU A 288 -21.73 -1.12 -36.27
N VAL A 289 -21.65 -2.46 -36.25
CA VAL A 289 -21.58 -3.30 -37.45
C VAL A 289 -22.93 -3.32 -38.18
N GLY A 290 -24.05 -3.17 -37.46
CA GLY A 290 -25.41 -3.06 -38.08
C GLY A 290 -25.70 -1.70 -38.72
N LEU A 291 -24.84 -0.71 -38.52
CA LEU A 291 -24.91 0.66 -39.13
C LEU A 291 -24.06 0.80 -40.42
N LEU A 292 -23.23 -0.22 -40.73
CA LEU A 292 -22.41 -0.31 -41.96
C LEU A 292 -23.08 -1.24 -42.97
#